data_fd70bc9534b99cc3d5502fec7c253754
#
_entry.id   fd70bc9534b99cc3d5502fec7c253754
#
_cell.length_a   1.000
_cell.length_b   1.000
_cell.length_c   1.000
_cell.angle_alpha   90.00
_cell.angle_beta   90.00
_cell.angle_gamma   90.00
#
_symmetry.space_group_name_H-M   'P 1'
#
loop_
_entity.id
_entity.type
_entity.pdbx_description
1 polymer ?
#
loop_
_entity_poly.entity_id
_entity_poly.type
_entity_poly.pdbx_seq_one_letter_code
_entity_poly.pdbx_strand_id
1 'polypeptide(L)' 'MGGTPCIRGLRIPVATVVAMVADGMLPDEILAAYPDLERADVTEALLYAAEAVRERELPIKTVA' A
#
# COMPACT_ATOMS: atom_id res chain seq x y z
N MET A 1 -14.16 -4.81 -15.30
CA MET A 1 -13.31 -4.17 -14.81
C MET A 1 -12.61 -4.80 -13.84
N GLY A 2 -11.66 -5.22 -14.01
CA GLY A 2 -10.95 -5.81 -13.04
C GLY A 2 -10.95 -4.94 -11.90
N GLY A 3 -11.37 -5.26 -10.89
CA GLY A 3 -11.46 -4.39 -9.78
C GLY A 3 -10.14 -3.88 -9.32
N THR A 4 -10.18 -2.79 -8.64
CA THR A 4 -9.03 -2.28 -7.95
C THR A 4 -8.78 -3.18 -6.74
N PRO A 5 -7.56 -3.65 -6.54
CA PRO A 5 -7.26 -4.46 -5.36
C PRO A 5 -7.53 -3.66 -4.11
N CYS A 6 -8.26 -4.27 -3.20
CA CYS A 6 -8.62 -3.62 -1.94
C CYS A 6 -8.16 -4.47 -0.77
N ILE A 7 -8.08 -3.83 0.40
CA ILE A 7 -7.67 -4.52 1.61
C ILE A 7 -8.79 -5.44 2.05
N ARG A 8 -8.50 -6.71 2.18
CA ARG A 8 -9.35 -7.80 2.67
C ARG A 8 -10.85 -7.50 2.79
N GLY A 9 -11.46 -7.16 1.66
CA GLY A 9 -12.89 -6.93 1.65
C GLY A 9 -13.34 -5.56 2.08
N LEU A 10 -12.44 -4.73 2.57
CA LEU A 10 -12.75 -3.34 2.84
C LEU A 10 -12.75 -2.60 1.53
N ARG A 11 -13.37 -1.44 1.52
CA ARG A 11 -13.39 -0.65 0.30
C ARG A 11 -12.22 0.32 0.25
N ILE A 12 -11.10 -0.07 0.81
CA ILE A 12 -9.91 0.74 0.87
C ILE A 12 -8.92 0.16 -0.12
N PRO A 13 -8.62 0.87 -1.21
CA PRO A 13 -7.70 0.32 -2.21
C PRO A 13 -6.30 0.17 -1.64
N VAL A 14 -5.62 -0.88 -2.06
CA VAL A 14 -4.23 -1.09 -1.70
C VAL A 14 -3.40 0.12 -2.08
N ALA A 15 -3.68 0.71 -3.25
CA ALA A 15 -2.93 1.87 -3.71
C ALA A 15 -3.04 3.06 -2.76
N THR A 16 -4.20 3.20 -2.09
CA THR A 16 -4.37 4.28 -1.14
C THR A 16 -3.42 4.11 0.04
N VAL A 17 -3.31 2.88 0.54
CA VAL A 17 -2.40 2.61 1.66
C VAL A 17 -0.96 2.85 1.26
N VAL A 18 -0.59 2.39 0.08
CA VAL A 18 0.78 2.58 -0.41
C VAL A 18 1.08 4.06 -0.56
N ALA A 19 0.12 4.83 -1.07
CA ALA A 19 0.32 6.27 -1.24
C ALA A 19 0.52 6.97 0.09
N MET A 20 -0.20 6.55 1.12
CA MET A 20 -0.03 7.15 2.44
C MET A 20 1.36 6.88 3.00
N VAL A 21 1.86 5.66 2.79
CA VAL A 21 3.21 5.34 3.21
C VAL A 21 4.22 6.17 2.43
N ALA A 22 4.00 6.33 1.14
CA ALA A 22 4.89 7.14 0.30
C ALA A 22 4.91 8.59 0.74
N ASP A 23 3.79 9.07 1.30
CA ASP A 23 3.71 10.43 1.79
C ASP A 23 4.39 10.60 3.14
N GLY A 24 4.91 9.53 3.70
CA GLY A 24 5.61 9.62 4.98
C GLY A 24 4.74 9.40 6.19
N MET A 25 3.50 8.97 6.01
CA MET A 25 2.66 8.71 7.16
C MET A 25 3.15 7.48 7.91
N LEU A 26 3.14 7.58 9.22
CA LEU A 26 3.46 6.43 10.06
C LEU A 26 2.27 5.49 10.12
N PRO A 27 2.52 4.20 10.39
CA PRO A 27 1.39 3.25 10.49
C PRO A 27 0.31 3.69 11.45
N ASP A 28 0.69 4.26 12.59
CA ASP A 28 -0.31 4.72 13.54
C ASP A 28 -1.18 5.82 12.97
N GLU A 29 -0.60 6.67 12.14
CA GLU A 29 -1.36 7.74 11.50
C GLU A 29 -2.33 7.17 10.48
N ILE A 30 -1.91 6.15 9.76
CA ILE A 30 -2.77 5.50 8.79
C ILE A 30 -3.95 4.85 9.49
N LEU A 31 -3.68 4.17 10.60
CA LEU A 31 -4.74 3.50 11.34
C LEU A 31 -5.71 4.49 11.96
N ALA A 32 -5.21 5.66 12.33
CA ALA A 32 -6.09 6.70 12.86
C ALA A 32 -7.03 7.23 11.78
N ALA A 33 -6.51 7.34 10.56
CA ALA A 33 -7.32 7.83 9.44
C ALA A 33 -8.31 6.79 8.96
N TYR A 34 -7.95 5.51 9.06
CA TYR A 34 -8.78 4.41 8.59
C TYR A 34 -8.90 3.38 9.69
N PRO A 35 -9.82 3.59 10.64
CA PRO A 35 -9.92 2.71 11.81
C PRO A 35 -10.21 1.24 11.49
N ASP A 36 -10.73 0.97 10.30
CA ASP A 36 -11.02 -0.42 9.91
C ASP A 36 -9.76 -1.18 9.53
N LEU A 37 -8.65 -0.50 9.39
CA LEU A 37 -7.39 -1.15 9.05
C LEU A 37 -6.69 -1.63 10.31
N GLU A 38 -5.88 -2.67 10.13
CA GLU A 38 -4.99 -3.15 11.17
C GLU A 38 -3.57 -2.98 10.68
N ARG A 39 -2.61 -3.02 11.58
CA ARG A 39 -1.21 -2.92 11.19
C ARG A 39 -0.83 -3.95 10.14
N ALA A 40 -1.35 -5.16 10.30
CA ALA A 40 -1.05 -6.22 9.34
C ALA A 40 -1.54 -5.83 7.94
N ASP A 41 -2.63 -5.07 7.86
CA ASP A 41 -3.14 -4.66 6.56
C ASP A 41 -2.17 -3.74 5.85
N VAL A 42 -1.52 -2.86 6.58
CA VAL A 42 -0.53 -1.96 6.00
C VAL A 42 0.63 -2.77 5.45
N THR A 43 1.13 -3.72 6.25
CA THR A 43 2.23 -4.58 5.82
C THR A 43 1.83 -5.38 4.57
N GLU A 44 0.64 -5.95 4.58
CA GLU A 44 0.19 -6.75 3.45
C GLU A 44 0.04 -5.90 2.20
N ALA A 45 -0.42 -4.66 2.35
CA ALA A 45 -0.54 -3.78 1.20
C ALA A 45 0.82 -3.50 0.57
N LEU A 46 1.81 -3.29 1.40
CA LEU A 46 3.16 -3.04 0.91
C LEU A 46 3.74 -4.27 0.23
N LEU A 47 3.50 -5.44 0.81
CA LEU A 47 3.96 -6.68 0.20
C LEU A 47 3.28 -6.92 -1.14
N TYR A 48 1.99 -6.64 -1.21
CA TYR A 48 1.27 -6.77 -2.46
C TYR A 48 1.87 -5.85 -3.52
N ALA A 49 2.14 -4.60 -3.14
CA ALA A 49 2.70 -3.64 -4.09
C ALA A 49 4.09 -4.07 -4.55
N ALA A 50 4.89 -4.59 -3.63
CA ALA A 50 6.23 -5.06 -3.97
C ALA A 50 6.15 -6.20 -4.97
N GLU A 51 5.22 -7.12 -4.75
CA GLU A 51 5.06 -8.25 -5.65
C GLU A 51 4.58 -7.80 -7.02
N ALA A 52 3.67 -6.83 -7.05
CA ALA A 52 3.12 -6.36 -8.29
C ALA A 52 4.17 -5.70 -9.19
N VAL A 53 5.13 -5.01 -8.60
CA VAL A 53 6.15 -4.33 -9.40
C VAL A 53 7.36 -5.22 -9.69
N ARG A 54 7.46 -6.38 -9.06
CA ARG A 54 8.61 -7.25 -9.31
C ARG A 54 8.67 -7.77 -10.72
N GLU A 55 7.53 -7.87 -11.35
CA GLU A 55 7.49 -8.41 -12.68
C GLU A 55 7.80 -7.39 -13.74
N ARG A 56 8.14 -6.18 -13.33
CA ARG A 56 8.41 -5.12 -14.27
C ARG A 56 9.73 -4.50 -13.92
N GLU A 57 10.49 -4.20 -14.94
CA GLU A 57 11.72 -3.48 -14.72
C GLU A 57 11.40 -2.02 -14.62
N LEU A 58 11.80 -1.40 -13.56
CA LEU A 58 11.60 0.03 -13.40
C LEU A 58 12.93 0.72 -13.53
N PRO A 59 13.01 1.75 -14.35
CA PRO A 59 14.27 2.48 -14.52
C PRO A 59 14.48 3.42 -13.34
N ILE A 60 14.75 2.85 -12.21
CA ILE A 60 14.91 3.64 -11.01
C ILE A 60 16.33 4.15 -10.95
N LYS A 61 16.46 5.46 -10.80
CA LYS A 61 17.76 6.00 -10.62
C LYS A 61 18.14 5.91 -9.18
N THR A 62 19.24 5.29 -8.91
CA THR A 62 19.74 5.20 -7.56
C THR A 62 20.53 6.45 -7.25
N VAL A 63 20.16 7.10 -6.17
CA VAL A 63 20.88 8.28 -5.74
C VAL A 63 21.72 7.88 -4.56
N ALA A 64 22.99 7.99 -4.73
CA ALA A 64 23.92 7.59 -3.67
C ALA A 64 24.01 8.65 -2.60
#